data_6aa953175cf06640fef89a79710a98ad
#
_entry.id   6aa953175cf06640fef89a79710a98ad
#
_cell.length_a   1.000
_cell.length_b   1.000
_cell.length_c   1.000
_cell.angle_alpha   90.00
_cell.angle_beta   90.00
_cell.angle_gamma   90.00
#
_symmetry.space_group_name_H-M   'P 1'
#
loop_
_entity.id
_entity.type
_entity.pdbx_description
1 polymer ?
#
loop_
_entity_poly.entity_id
_entity_poly.type
_entity_poly.pdbx_seq_one_letter_code
_entity_poly.pdbx_strand_id
1 'polypeptide(L)'
;MPPLAWTIDDDIRRASTLPAEVYSDPRWFDALRSAVFARSWQLVADVDAVRVPGQIYPFTLLEGVLDEPLLLTRDSQDRLHCLSNVCTHRGTLVCEHAGVQPALRCRYHGRRFAHDGRFLSMPEFEGAEGFPSPADDLAKIPFGSWGKLLFASLDPAFPLAELTADLDARVSWMPLREAVLDPARSRDYLVRANWALYCDNFLEGFHIPYVHASLAGELDYGEYRTELFRWGNLQVGVGSGGEDVFDLPRSSPDYDRQRAGQKIAGYYFWLFPNTMLNFYPWGMSVNVVRPLAVDRTRVSFLAYVWDPARLDRGAGAGLDRVEREDEAVVESVQRGVRSRLYHRGRYSPKREQGVHHFHRLLERFLSDG
;
A
#
# COMPACT_ATOMS: atom_id res chain seq x y z
N MET A 1 8.40 19.13 -25.49
CA MET A 1 9.36 18.16 -24.91
C MET A 1 8.97 16.78 -25.44
N PRO A 2 9.89 15.84 -25.66
CA PRO A 2 9.48 14.49 -26.00
C PRO A 2 8.60 13.91 -24.90
N PRO A 3 7.61 13.07 -25.24
CA PRO A 3 6.78 12.42 -24.24
C PRO A 3 7.67 11.57 -23.30
N LEU A 4 7.32 11.55 -22.03
CA LEU A 4 7.95 10.67 -21.04
C LEU A 4 7.51 9.23 -21.37
N ALA A 5 8.40 8.44 -21.90
CA ALA A 5 8.13 7.05 -22.28
C ALA A 5 9.38 6.18 -22.10
N TRP A 6 9.15 4.98 -21.64
CA TRP A 6 10.13 3.90 -21.71
C TRP A 6 9.43 2.62 -22.14
N THR A 7 10.21 1.63 -22.52
CA THR A 7 9.70 0.30 -22.86
C THR A 7 10.46 -0.76 -22.07
N ILE A 8 9.72 -1.69 -21.50
CA ILE A 8 10.23 -2.89 -20.83
C ILE A 8 9.88 -4.10 -21.70
N ASP A 9 10.88 -4.82 -22.19
CA ASP A 9 10.65 -6.04 -22.98
C ASP A 9 9.85 -7.05 -22.14
N ASP A 10 8.86 -7.69 -22.75
CA ASP A 10 8.04 -8.73 -22.10
C ASP A 10 8.88 -9.92 -21.64
N ASP A 11 9.97 -10.21 -22.34
CA ASP A 11 10.91 -11.26 -21.96
C ASP A 11 12.00 -10.69 -21.04
N ILE A 12 11.92 -11.01 -19.77
CA ILE A 12 12.88 -10.59 -18.73
C ILE A 12 14.34 -10.85 -19.10
N ARG A 13 14.62 -11.87 -19.94
CA ARG A 13 15.97 -12.22 -20.39
C ARG A 13 16.58 -11.15 -21.29
N ARG A 14 15.76 -10.38 -21.99
CA ARG A 14 16.16 -9.27 -22.87
C ARG A 14 15.92 -7.91 -22.25
N ALA A 15 15.02 -7.82 -21.29
CA ALA A 15 14.59 -6.58 -20.66
C ALA A 15 15.76 -5.85 -19.95
N SER A 16 15.68 -4.54 -19.93
CA SER A 16 16.50 -3.66 -19.08
C SER A 16 15.60 -2.99 -18.04
N THR A 17 16.15 -2.67 -16.86
CA THR A 17 15.42 -2.00 -15.78
C THR A 17 14.90 -0.62 -16.20
N LEU A 18 14.15 0.06 -15.35
CA LEU A 18 13.74 1.45 -15.61
C LEU A 18 14.96 2.33 -15.92
N PRO A 19 14.80 3.37 -16.75
CA PRO A 19 15.82 4.41 -16.92
C PRO A 19 16.13 5.09 -15.58
N ALA A 20 17.39 5.43 -15.34
CA ALA A 20 17.85 6.07 -14.11
C ALA A 20 17.09 7.39 -13.78
N GLU A 21 16.66 8.10 -14.83
CA GLU A 21 15.89 9.33 -14.74
C GLU A 21 14.54 9.15 -14.05
N VAL A 22 13.92 7.97 -14.11
CA VAL A 22 12.65 7.67 -13.45
C VAL A 22 12.77 7.87 -11.93
N TYR A 23 13.93 7.56 -11.38
CA TYR A 23 14.20 7.65 -9.95
C TYR A 23 14.70 9.02 -9.49
N SER A 24 14.97 9.95 -10.40
CA SER A 24 15.66 11.22 -10.06
C SER A 24 15.08 12.47 -10.69
N ASP A 25 14.34 12.37 -11.78
CA ASP A 25 13.74 13.50 -12.48
C ASP A 25 12.31 13.77 -11.97
N PRO A 26 12.04 14.98 -11.43
CA PRO A 26 10.70 15.33 -10.94
C PRO A 26 9.57 15.17 -11.96
N ARG A 27 9.87 15.27 -13.25
CA ARG A 27 8.86 15.12 -14.33
C ARG A 27 8.26 13.70 -14.32
N TRP A 28 9.06 12.68 -14.06
CA TRP A 28 8.56 11.31 -13.92
C TRP A 28 7.71 11.15 -12.67
N PHE A 29 8.14 11.79 -11.57
CA PHE A 29 7.37 11.79 -10.34
C PHE A 29 5.97 12.41 -10.55
N ASP A 30 5.90 13.56 -11.24
CA ASP A 30 4.64 14.23 -11.57
C ASP A 30 3.76 13.40 -12.52
N ALA A 31 4.34 12.74 -13.50
CA ALA A 31 3.61 11.84 -14.40
C ALA A 31 3.02 10.62 -13.65
N LEU A 32 3.82 9.99 -12.78
CA LEU A 32 3.36 8.85 -11.97
C LEU A 32 2.26 9.24 -10.97
N ARG A 33 2.25 10.47 -10.47
CA ARG A 33 1.20 10.98 -9.60
C ARG A 33 -0.19 10.81 -10.21
N SER A 34 -0.37 11.26 -11.44
CA SER A 34 -1.65 11.20 -12.15
C SER A 34 -1.93 9.82 -12.74
N ALA A 35 -0.93 9.22 -13.40
CA ALA A 35 -1.12 7.96 -14.11
C ALA A 35 -1.24 6.76 -13.16
N VAL A 36 -0.49 6.74 -12.06
CA VAL A 36 -0.41 5.58 -11.15
C VAL A 36 -1.18 5.84 -9.86
N PHE A 37 -0.77 6.84 -9.06
CA PHE A 37 -1.30 7.00 -7.70
C PHE A 37 -2.76 7.43 -7.64
N ALA A 38 -3.22 8.28 -8.55
CA ALA A 38 -4.63 8.66 -8.62
C ALA A 38 -5.53 7.52 -9.10
N ARG A 39 -4.98 6.59 -9.90
CA ARG A 39 -5.72 5.51 -10.58
C ARG A 39 -5.55 4.13 -9.95
N SER A 40 -4.83 4.02 -8.85
CA SER A 40 -4.63 2.77 -8.11
C SER A 40 -5.20 2.85 -6.70
N TRP A 41 -5.38 1.69 -6.07
CA TRP A 41 -5.91 1.58 -4.73
C TRP A 41 -4.82 1.87 -3.68
N GLN A 42 -5.12 2.81 -2.79
CA GLN A 42 -4.23 3.21 -1.70
C GLN A 42 -4.79 2.70 -0.37
N LEU A 43 -3.95 2.08 0.45
CA LEU A 43 -4.31 1.76 1.83
C LEU A 43 -4.39 3.06 2.64
N VAL A 44 -5.56 3.36 3.20
CA VAL A 44 -5.83 4.63 3.88
C VAL A 44 -5.98 4.51 5.39
N ALA A 45 -6.55 3.41 5.87
CA ALA A 45 -6.77 3.16 7.30
C ALA A 45 -7.15 1.70 7.54
N ASP A 46 -7.52 1.35 8.75
CA ASP A 46 -8.31 0.17 9.07
C ASP A 46 -9.72 0.56 9.57
N VAL A 47 -10.60 -0.43 9.71
CA VAL A 47 -11.98 -0.23 10.17
C VAL A 47 -12.07 0.37 11.57
N ASP A 48 -11.00 0.24 12.36
CA ASP A 48 -10.94 0.73 13.73
C ASP A 48 -10.82 2.27 13.79
N ALA A 49 -10.46 2.92 12.69
CA ALA A 49 -10.47 4.38 12.58
C ALA A 49 -11.88 4.97 12.71
N VAL A 50 -12.92 4.19 12.35
CA VAL A 50 -14.34 4.59 12.42
C VAL A 50 -15.21 3.44 12.93
N ARG A 51 -15.05 3.08 14.23
CA ARG A 51 -15.67 1.89 14.87
C ARG A 51 -17.16 2.00 15.11
N VAL A 52 -17.65 3.20 15.42
CA VAL A 52 -19.03 3.41 15.88
C VAL A 52 -19.78 4.40 14.99
N PRO A 53 -21.11 4.28 14.89
CA PRO A 53 -21.94 5.24 14.17
C PRO A 53 -21.68 6.69 14.62
N GLY A 54 -21.60 7.59 13.65
CA GLY A 54 -21.28 9.00 13.87
C GLY A 54 -19.78 9.30 13.98
N GLN A 55 -18.92 8.30 13.98
CA GLN A 55 -17.47 8.50 13.98
C GLN A 55 -16.97 8.95 12.63
N ILE A 56 -16.00 9.85 12.66
CA ILE A 56 -15.35 10.46 11.51
C ILE A 56 -13.84 10.38 11.65
N TYR A 57 -13.13 10.23 10.52
CA TYR A 57 -11.68 10.21 10.45
C TYR A 57 -11.20 10.98 9.21
N PRO A 58 -10.82 12.27 9.36
CA PRO A 58 -10.24 13.04 8.26
C PRO A 58 -8.78 12.61 8.02
N PHE A 59 -8.38 12.56 6.76
CA PHE A 59 -7.00 12.25 6.35
C PHE A 59 -6.67 12.91 5.01
N THR A 60 -5.39 13.01 4.70
CA THR A 60 -4.92 13.41 3.38
C THR A 60 -4.46 12.17 2.61
N LEU A 61 -5.05 11.96 1.42
CA LEU A 61 -4.63 10.88 0.55
C LEU A 61 -3.29 11.24 -0.09
N LEU A 62 -2.24 10.46 0.21
CA LEU A 62 -0.88 10.60 -0.30
C LEU A 62 -0.35 12.04 -0.19
N GLU A 63 -0.06 12.46 1.05
CA GLU A 63 0.58 13.74 1.37
C GLU A 63 1.89 13.92 0.58
N GLY A 64 2.03 15.07 -0.08
CA GLY A 64 3.17 15.39 -0.95
C GLY A 64 3.06 14.84 -2.38
N VAL A 65 1.99 14.09 -2.69
CA VAL A 65 1.72 13.52 -4.02
C VAL A 65 0.37 13.95 -4.56
N LEU A 66 -0.71 13.46 -3.97
CA LEU A 66 -2.08 13.81 -4.38
C LEU A 66 -2.63 14.96 -3.55
N ASP A 67 -2.25 15.04 -2.29
CA ASP A 67 -2.67 16.05 -1.32
C ASP A 67 -4.20 16.18 -1.21
N GLU A 68 -4.95 15.09 -1.48
CA GLU A 68 -6.40 15.14 -1.51
C GLU A 68 -7.00 14.99 -0.11
N PRO A 69 -7.73 16.00 0.41
CA PRO A 69 -8.37 15.92 1.72
C PRO A 69 -9.61 15.02 1.65
N LEU A 70 -9.56 13.90 2.36
CA LEU A 70 -10.63 12.91 2.41
C LEU A 70 -11.14 12.70 3.84
N LEU A 71 -12.29 12.05 3.95
CA LEU A 71 -12.98 11.79 5.19
C LEU A 71 -13.59 10.38 5.19
N LEU A 72 -13.16 9.52 6.11
CA LEU A 72 -13.90 8.30 6.42
C LEU A 72 -14.99 8.62 7.43
N THR A 73 -16.17 8.04 7.24
CA THR A 73 -17.31 8.18 8.13
C THR A 73 -18.02 6.85 8.33
N ARG A 74 -18.71 6.71 9.47
CA ARG A 74 -19.67 5.62 9.72
C ARG A 74 -21.03 6.22 9.99
N ASP A 75 -22.03 5.86 9.19
CA ASP A 75 -23.39 6.38 9.33
C ASP A 75 -24.18 5.64 10.43
N SER A 76 -25.42 6.12 10.70
CA SER A 76 -26.31 5.54 11.70
C SER A 76 -26.82 4.12 11.35
N GLN A 77 -26.61 3.67 10.13
CA GLN A 77 -26.95 2.32 9.66
C GLN A 77 -25.70 1.41 9.62
N ASP A 78 -24.62 1.82 10.30
CA ASP A 78 -23.35 1.11 10.41
C ASP A 78 -22.60 0.95 9.09
N ARG A 79 -22.90 1.77 8.07
CA ARG A 79 -22.23 1.74 6.76
C ARG A 79 -21.04 2.69 6.77
N LEU A 80 -19.96 2.25 6.14
CA LEU A 80 -18.75 3.05 5.91
C LEU A 80 -18.86 3.86 4.63
N HIS A 81 -18.32 5.07 4.67
CA HIS A 81 -18.22 5.95 3.50
C HIS A 81 -16.84 6.58 3.44
N CYS A 82 -16.35 6.83 2.23
CA CYS A 82 -15.20 7.69 1.96
C CYS A 82 -15.68 8.88 1.12
N LEU A 83 -15.42 10.09 1.61
CA LEU A 83 -15.97 11.33 1.06
C LEU A 83 -14.83 12.33 0.84
N SER A 84 -15.02 13.26 -0.09
CA SER A 84 -14.21 14.48 -0.11
C SER A 84 -14.45 15.26 1.20
N ASN A 85 -13.38 15.70 1.82
CA ASN A 85 -13.45 16.53 3.04
C ASN A 85 -13.52 18.03 2.71
N VAL A 86 -13.90 18.37 1.48
CA VAL A 86 -13.93 19.75 1.00
C VAL A 86 -15.39 20.24 0.88
N CYS A 87 -15.73 21.32 1.60
CA CYS A 87 -17.05 21.89 1.63
C CYS A 87 -17.44 22.42 0.23
N THR A 88 -18.57 21.95 -0.30
CA THR A 88 -19.09 22.30 -1.62
C THR A 88 -19.58 23.75 -1.73
N HIS A 89 -19.48 24.56 -0.66
CA HIS A 89 -19.77 26.00 -0.71
C HIS A 89 -18.54 26.82 -1.16
N ARG A 90 -17.44 26.80 -0.40
CA ARG A 90 -16.24 27.61 -0.66
C ARG A 90 -14.92 26.90 -0.32
N GLY A 91 -14.86 25.58 -0.43
CA GLY A 91 -13.64 24.80 -0.38
C GLY A 91 -12.96 24.66 0.99
N THR A 92 -13.64 25.04 2.11
CA THR A 92 -13.10 24.83 3.46
C THR A 92 -13.14 23.34 3.80
N LEU A 93 -12.17 22.84 4.56
CA LEU A 93 -12.27 21.51 5.14
C LEU A 93 -13.52 21.40 6.01
N VAL A 94 -14.31 20.34 5.82
CA VAL A 94 -15.53 20.08 6.58
C VAL A 94 -15.19 19.65 8.01
N CYS A 95 -14.23 18.74 8.16
CA CYS A 95 -13.77 18.18 9.42
C CYS A 95 -12.25 18.23 9.48
N GLU A 96 -11.69 18.73 10.60
CA GLU A 96 -10.23 18.83 10.79
C GLU A 96 -9.71 17.78 11.77
N HIS A 97 -10.57 17.21 12.61
CA HIS A 97 -10.18 16.27 13.65
C HIS A 97 -11.10 15.04 13.66
N ALA A 98 -10.51 13.89 13.98
CA ALA A 98 -11.26 12.67 14.23
C ALA A 98 -12.15 12.82 15.48
N GLY A 99 -13.28 12.12 15.50
CA GLY A 99 -14.21 12.14 16.64
C GLY A 99 -15.58 11.61 16.28
N VAL A 100 -16.55 11.83 17.16
CA VAL A 100 -17.95 11.46 16.95
C VAL A 100 -18.78 12.74 16.83
N GLN A 101 -19.55 12.85 15.76
CA GLN A 101 -20.41 14.01 15.48
C GLN A 101 -21.79 13.55 15.01
N PRO A 102 -22.89 14.26 15.38
CA PRO A 102 -24.23 13.90 14.93
C PRO A 102 -24.47 14.16 13.44
N ALA A 103 -23.68 15.05 12.84
CA ALA A 103 -23.64 15.37 11.40
C ALA A 103 -22.34 16.10 11.10
N LEU A 104 -21.89 16.01 9.85
CA LEU A 104 -20.73 16.78 9.37
C LEU A 104 -21.12 18.25 9.26
N ARG A 105 -20.31 19.15 9.85
CA ARG A 105 -20.59 20.59 9.85
C ARG A 105 -19.37 21.39 9.47
N CYS A 106 -19.45 22.06 8.32
CA CYS A 106 -18.46 23.05 7.92
C CYS A 106 -18.51 24.26 8.89
N ARG A 107 -17.38 24.56 9.52
CA ARG A 107 -17.29 25.63 10.52
C ARG A 107 -17.28 27.05 9.93
N TYR A 108 -17.11 27.17 8.59
CA TYR A 108 -17.05 28.50 7.96
C TYR A 108 -18.42 29.18 7.96
N HIS A 109 -19.46 28.52 7.37
CA HIS A 109 -20.81 29.10 7.28
C HIS A 109 -21.90 28.15 7.79
N GLY A 110 -21.56 27.13 8.54
CA GLY A 110 -22.51 26.24 9.17
C GLY A 110 -23.17 25.21 8.24
N ARG A 111 -22.71 25.08 6.97
CA ARG A 111 -23.24 24.07 6.02
C ARG A 111 -23.11 22.68 6.63
N ARG A 112 -24.18 21.89 6.54
CA ARG A 112 -24.27 20.57 7.17
C ARG A 112 -24.46 19.47 6.13
N PHE A 113 -23.84 18.31 6.41
CA PHE A 113 -23.99 17.11 5.60
C PHE A 113 -24.26 15.90 6.51
N ALA A 114 -24.94 14.89 5.99
CA ALA A 114 -25.04 13.58 6.59
C ALA A 114 -23.71 12.82 6.48
N HIS A 115 -23.55 11.72 7.21
CA HIS A 115 -22.33 10.91 7.17
C HIS A 115 -22.14 10.19 5.81
N ASP A 116 -23.18 10.10 4.99
CA ASP A 116 -23.11 9.59 3.61
C ASP A 116 -22.76 10.68 2.56
N GLY A 117 -22.45 11.88 3.03
CA GLY A 117 -22.08 13.05 2.22
C GLY A 117 -23.27 13.89 1.72
N ARG A 118 -24.48 13.44 1.89
CA ARG A 118 -25.68 14.17 1.42
C ARG A 118 -25.84 15.51 2.15
N PHE A 119 -26.13 16.56 1.39
CA PHE A 119 -26.46 17.90 1.90
C PHE A 119 -27.66 17.82 2.88
N LEU A 120 -27.61 18.54 3.98
CA LEU A 120 -28.70 18.63 4.97
C LEU A 120 -29.26 20.03 5.10
N SER A 121 -28.42 21.04 5.26
CA SER A 121 -28.87 22.43 5.46
C SER A 121 -27.74 23.44 5.26
N MET A 122 -28.13 24.66 4.92
CA MET A 122 -27.28 25.84 4.83
C MET A 122 -28.06 27.04 5.33
N PRO A 123 -27.57 27.81 6.31
CA PRO A 123 -28.22 29.04 6.76
C PRO A 123 -28.23 30.11 5.65
N GLU A 124 -29.29 30.95 5.63
CA GLU A 124 -29.38 32.15 4.79
C GLU A 124 -29.25 31.88 3.28
N PHE A 125 -29.75 30.73 2.82
CA PHE A 125 -29.77 30.35 1.41
C PHE A 125 -31.19 30.40 0.81
N GLU A 126 -32.12 31.06 1.52
CA GLU A 126 -33.44 31.30 1.05
C GLU A 126 -33.40 32.18 -0.22
N GLY A 127 -34.05 31.74 -1.29
CA GLY A 127 -34.04 32.43 -2.58
C GLY A 127 -32.89 32.07 -3.54
N ALA A 128 -31.97 31.18 -3.15
CA ALA A 128 -30.99 30.62 -4.08
C ALA A 128 -31.68 29.68 -5.06
N GLU A 129 -31.69 30.03 -6.35
CA GLU A 129 -32.34 29.23 -7.39
C GLU A 129 -31.54 27.94 -7.68
N GLY A 130 -32.23 26.82 -7.87
CA GLY A 130 -31.63 25.51 -8.13
C GLY A 130 -30.87 24.90 -6.94
N PHE A 131 -31.06 25.44 -5.74
CA PHE A 131 -30.45 24.98 -4.50
C PHE A 131 -31.49 24.41 -3.53
N PRO A 132 -31.21 23.25 -2.81
CA PRO A 132 -30.05 22.37 -3.04
C PRO A 132 -30.21 21.47 -4.27
N SER A 133 -29.07 20.99 -4.77
CA SER A 133 -28.96 20.03 -5.87
C SER A 133 -27.99 18.91 -5.51
N PRO A 134 -27.89 17.82 -6.30
CA PRO A 134 -26.87 16.78 -6.05
C PRO A 134 -25.42 17.31 -6.08
N ALA A 135 -25.16 18.44 -6.74
CA ALA A 135 -23.84 19.09 -6.73
C ALA A 135 -23.48 19.72 -5.38
N ASP A 136 -24.46 19.84 -4.48
CA ASP A 136 -24.26 20.35 -3.12
C ASP A 136 -23.84 19.26 -2.12
N ASP A 137 -23.92 18.00 -2.50
CA ASP A 137 -23.43 16.86 -1.71
C ASP A 137 -21.90 16.83 -1.72
N LEU A 138 -21.29 16.21 -0.70
CA LEU A 138 -19.87 15.87 -0.74
C LEU A 138 -19.62 14.75 -1.75
N ALA A 139 -18.58 14.88 -2.57
CA ALA A 139 -18.22 13.85 -3.53
C ALA A 139 -17.89 12.53 -2.81
N LYS A 140 -18.42 11.43 -3.32
CA LYS A 140 -18.12 10.07 -2.86
C LYS A 140 -16.89 9.57 -3.56
N ILE A 141 -15.95 9.02 -2.79
CA ILE A 141 -14.70 8.49 -3.30
C ILE A 141 -14.83 6.96 -3.44
N PRO A 142 -14.39 6.37 -4.56
CA PRO A 142 -14.26 4.93 -4.71
C PRO A 142 -13.51 4.32 -3.53
N PHE A 143 -14.14 3.36 -2.84
CA PHE A 143 -13.71 2.87 -1.55
C PHE A 143 -14.13 1.42 -1.35
N GLY A 144 -13.33 0.65 -0.61
CA GLY A 144 -13.63 -0.71 -0.26
C GLY A 144 -12.71 -1.25 0.84
N SER A 145 -12.97 -2.48 1.28
CA SER A 145 -12.20 -3.13 2.34
C SER A 145 -11.71 -4.52 1.95
N TRP A 146 -10.57 -4.89 2.49
CA TRP A 146 -10.12 -6.27 2.55
C TRP A 146 -9.73 -6.62 4.00
N GLY A 147 -10.39 -7.63 4.57
CA GLY A 147 -10.27 -7.89 6.01
C GLY A 147 -10.64 -6.65 6.83
N LYS A 148 -9.68 -6.12 7.59
CA LYS A 148 -9.81 -4.85 8.33
C LYS A 148 -9.29 -3.64 7.57
N LEU A 149 -8.53 -3.84 6.53
CA LEU A 149 -7.84 -2.79 5.80
C LEU A 149 -8.79 -2.07 4.84
N LEU A 150 -8.70 -0.74 4.82
CA LEU A 150 -9.54 0.14 4.01
C LEU A 150 -8.73 0.76 2.89
N PHE A 151 -9.25 0.67 1.68
CA PHE A 151 -8.61 1.19 0.47
C PHE A 151 -9.50 2.24 -0.19
N ALA A 152 -8.87 3.29 -0.73
CA ALA A 152 -9.51 4.31 -1.53
C ALA A 152 -8.71 4.61 -2.81
N SER A 153 -9.39 5.09 -3.84
CA SER A 153 -8.77 5.55 -5.08
C SER A 153 -9.58 6.73 -5.63
N LEU A 154 -8.94 7.70 -6.28
CA LEU A 154 -9.66 8.83 -6.88
C LEU A 154 -10.34 8.43 -8.20
N ASP A 155 -9.66 7.63 -9.01
CA ASP A 155 -10.13 7.20 -10.34
C ASP A 155 -9.61 5.78 -10.64
N PRO A 156 -10.15 4.72 -9.98
CA PRO A 156 -9.57 3.40 -10.04
C PRO A 156 -9.60 2.79 -11.45
N ALA A 157 -8.43 2.44 -11.99
CA ALA A 157 -8.28 1.78 -13.27
C ALA A 157 -8.77 0.31 -13.28
N PHE A 158 -9.02 -0.26 -12.10
CA PHE A 158 -9.48 -1.64 -11.93
C PHE A 158 -10.24 -1.79 -10.60
N PRO A 159 -11.14 -2.77 -10.47
CA PRO A 159 -11.88 -3.03 -9.22
C PRO A 159 -10.95 -3.46 -8.07
N LEU A 160 -11.24 -3.05 -6.83
CA LEU A 160 -10.50 -3.49 -5.64
C LEU A 160 -10.49 -5.03 -5.52
N ALA A 161 -11.58 -5.69 -5.89
CA ALA A 161 -11.67 -7.15 -5.85
C ALA A 161 -10.61 -7.85 -6.71
N GLU A 162 -10.17 -7.23 -7.82
CA GLU A 162 -9.07 -7.78 -8.61
C GLU A 162 -7.71 -7.66 -7.90
N LEU A 163 -7.52 -6.63 -7.07
CA LEU A 163 -6.30 -6.46 -6.28
C LEU A 163 -6.21 -7.46 -5.14
N THR A 164 -7.35 -7.82 -4.55
CA THR A 164 -7.42 -8.64 -3.32
C THR A 164 -7.71 -10.12 -3.58
N ALA A 165 -8.07 -10.51 -4.80
CA ALA A 165 -8.44 -11.89 -5.13
C ALA A 165 -7.35 -12.92 -4.78
N ASP A 166 -6.09 -12.58 -5.06
CA ASP A 166 -4.96 -13.47 -4.80
C ASP A 166 -4.63 -13.58 -3.30
N LEU A 167 -4.91 -12.51 -2.53
CA LEU A 167 -4.87 -12.55 -1.07
C LEU A 167 -5.90 -13.52 -0.52
N ASP A 168 -7.17 -13.38 -0.95
CA ASP A 168 -8.24 -14.26 -0.51
C ASP A 168 -7.95 -15.72 -0.85
N ALA A 169 -7.43 -15.98 -2.04
CA ALA A 169 -7.06 -17.33 -2.45
C ALA A 169 -5.96 -17.96 -1.59
N ARG A 170 -5.05 -17.14 -1.04
CA ARG A 170 -3.86 -17.64 -0.33
C ARG A 170 -3.99 -17.61 1.19
N VAL A 171 -4.54 -16.53 1.77
CA VAL A 171 -4.46 -16.27 3.21
C VAL A 171 -5.81 -16.08 3.91
N SER A 172 -6.94 -16.33 3.25
CA SER A 172 -8.28 -16.19 3.84
C SER A 172 -8.54 -17.11 5.07
N TRP A 173 -7.73 -18.15 5.25
CA TRP A 173 -7.77 -19.03 6.41
C TRP A 173 -7.16 -18.41 7.67
N MET A 174 -6.40 -17.31 7.56
CA MET A 174 -5.78 -16.63 8.69
C MET A 174 -6.82 -15.78 9.45
N PRO A 175 -6.63 -15.56 10.77
CA PRO A 175 -7.56 -14.80 11.60
C PRO A 175 -7.41 -13.28 11.40
N LEU A 176 -7.53 -12.82 10.15
CA LEU A 176 -7.27 -11.43 9.75
C LEU A 176 -8.17 -10.41 10.47
N ARG A 177 -9.40 -10.81 10.82
CA ARG A 177 -10.36 -9.93 11.50
C ARG A 177 -10.07 -9.78 13.00
N GLU A 178 -9.33 -10.73 13.57
CA GLU A 178 -8.94 -10.75 14.98
C GLU A 178 -7.65 -9.97 15.22
N ALA A 179 -6.90 -9.68 14.16
CA ALA A 179 -5.64 -8.95 14.25
C ALA A 179 -5.85 -7.56 14.84
N VAL A 180 -5.03 -7.21 15.82
CA VAL A 180 -5.06 -5.91 16.51
C VAL A 180 -3.81 -5.13 16.15
N LEU A 181 -3.99 -3.86 15.76
CA LEU A 181 -2.86 -2.96 15.54
C LEU A 181 -2.09 -2.75 16.85
N ASP A 182 -0.79 -3.02 16.81
CA ASP A 182 0.14 -2.74 17.91
C ASP A 182 0.94 -1.46 17.60
N PRO A 183 0.56 -0.30 18.21
CA PRO A 183 1.27 0.95 17.95
C PRO A 183 2.72 0.95 18.47
N ALA A 184 3.04 0.12 19.48
CA ALA A 184 4.39 0.06 20.03
C ALA A 184 5.38 -0.63 19.07
N ARG A 185 4.86 -1.49 18.20
CA ARG A 185 5.61 -2.19 17.15
C ARG A 185 5.49 -1.54 15.77
N SER A 186 4.59 -0.57 15.64
CA SER A 186 4.40 0.19 14.39
C SER A 186 5.39 1.35 14.32
N ARG A 187 5.97 1.61 13.15
CA ARG A 187 7.00 2.63 12.95
C ARG A 187 6.89 3.27 11.57
N ASP A 188 7.32 4.54 11.50
CA ASP A 188 7.57 5.23 10.24
C ASP A 188 9.07 5.36 10.02
N TYR A 189 9.54 5.07 8.80
CA TYR A 189 10.89 5.29 8.35
C TYR A 189 10.90 6.36 7.26
N LEU A 190 11.91 7.23 7.28
CA LEU A 190 12.11 8.26 6.27
C LEU A 190 13.35 7.92 5.45
N VAL A 191 13.13 7.39 4.26
CA VAL A 191 14.16 6.92 3.33
C VAL A 191 14.50 8.03 2.34
N ARG A 192 15.78 8.36 2.19
CA ARG A 192 16.28 9.34 1.22
C ARG A 192 16.48 8.72 -0.16
N ALA A 193 15.39 8.20 -0.68
CA ALA A 193 15.34 7.55 -1.99
C ALA A 193 13.94 7.67 -2.61
N ASN A 194 13.89 7.43 -3.92
CA ASN A 194 12.66 7.31 -4.66
C ASN A 194 11.87 6.09 -4.19
N TRP A 195 10.55 6.22 -4.12
CA TRP A 195 9.65 5.18 -3.65
C TRP A 195 9.76 3.87 -4.45
N ALA A 196 9.99 3.98 -5.77
CA ALA A 196 10.10 2.80 -6.63
C ALA A 196 11.36 1.99 -6.34
N LEU A 197 12.47 2.62 -5.93
CA LEU A 197 13.68 1.90 -5.49
C LEU A 197 13.42 1.07 -4.23
N TYR A 198 12.58 1.57 -3.33
CA TYR A 198 12.18 0.79 -2.16
C TYR A 198 11.30 -0.41 -2.54
N CYS A 199 10.37 -0.19 -3.49
CA CYS A 199 9.58 -1.30 -4.04
C CYS A 199 10.48 -2.31 -4.77
N ASP A 200 11.44 -1.86 -5.57
CA ASP A 200 12.40 -2.74 -6.26
C ASP A 200 13.14 -3.66 -5.30
N ASN A 201 13.62 -3.12 -4.17
CA ASN A 201 14.32 -3.88 -3.14
C ASN A 201 13.40 -4.96 -2.51
N PHE A 202 12.15 -4.62 -2.18
CA PHE A 202 11.19 -5.57 -1.60
C PHE A 202 10.79 -6.69 -2.59
N LEU A 203 10.72 -6.38 -3.90
CA LEU A 203 10.13 -7.25 -4.92
C LEU A 203 11.01 -8.45 -5.31
N GLU A 204 12.14 -8.62 -4.67
CA GLU A 204 13.06 -9.71 -4.94
C GLU A 204 13.75 -10.18 -3.65
N GLY A 205 14.06 -11.46 -3.57
CA GLY A 205 14.85 -12.02 -2.46
C GLY A 205 16.33 -12.21 -2.81
N PHE A 206 16.79 -11.62 -3.92
CA PHE A 206 18.14 -11.83 -4.43
C PHE A 206 19.22 -11.21 -3.53
N HIS A 207 18.91 -10.08 -2.89
CA HIS A 207 19.81 -9.38 -1.97
C HIS A 207 19.94 -10.06 -0.60
N ILE A 208 18.97 -10.90 -0.19
CA ILE A 208 18.92 -11.49 1.17
C ILE A 208 20.27 -12.11 1.61
N PRO A 209 20.93 -12.96 0.82
CA PRO A 209 22.19 -13.58 1.23
C PRO A 209 23.37 -12.60 1.40
N TYR A 210 23.26 -11.40 0.85
CA TYR A 210 24.34 -10.41 0.82
C TYR A 210 24.12 -9.25 1.78
N VAL A 211 22.88 -8.94 2.09
CA VAL A 211 22.48 -7.78 2.92
C VAL A 211 22.03 -8.23 4.30
N HIS A 212 21.24 -9.30 4.42
CA HIS A 212 20.61 -9.74 5.66
C HIS A 212 21.24 -11.03 6.20
N ALA A 213 22.40 -10.91 6.82
CA ALA A 213 23.09 -12.09 7.34
C ALA A 213 22.27 -12.90 8.37
N SER A 214 21.39 -12.25 9.16
CA SER A 214 20.50 -12.92 10.10
C SER A 214 19.37 -13.67 9.40
N LEU A 215 18.72 -13.03 8.41
CA LEU A 215 17.60 -13.61 7.67
C LEU A 215 18.06 -14.75 6.74
N ALA A 216 19.26 -14.65 6.18
CA ALA A 216 19.88 -15.69 5.35
C ALA A 216 20.09 -17.02 6.11
N GLY A 217 20.16 -16.99 7.44
CA GLY A 217 20.22 -18.20 8.29
C GLY A 217 18.85 -18.81 8.58
N GLU A 218 17.77 -18.04 8.42
CA GLU A 218 16.41 -18.46 8.77
C GLU A 218 15.60 -18.95 7.54
N LEU A 219 15.94 -18.51 6.34
CA LEU A 219 15.23 -18.86 5.11
C LEU A 219 16.08 -19.76 4.21
N ASP A 220 15.44 -20.79 3.64
CA ASP A 220 16.02 -21.56 2.56
C ASP A 220 15.95 -20.76 1.27
N TYR A 221 17.05 -20.11 0.91
CA TYR A 221 17.16 -19.30 -0.29
C TYR A 221 16.93 -20.11 -1.59
N GLY A 222 17.21 -21.41 -1.59
CA GLY A 222 16.98 -22.31 -2.73
C GLY A 222 15.50 -22.49 -3.04
N GLU A 223 14.68 -22.59 -1.99
CA GLU A 223 13.24 -22.81 -2.02
C GLU A 223 12.42 -21.50 -2.05
N TYR A 224 13.07 -20.35 -1.90
CA TYR A 224 12.42 -19.04 -2.00
C TYR A 224 11.86 -18.81 -3.40
N ARG A 225 10.56 -18.55 -3.51
CA ARG A 225 9.87 -18.45 -4.80
C ARG A 225 9.02 -17.20 -4.92
N THR A 226 8.85 -16.70 -6.14
CA THR A 226 7.99 -15.57 -6.48
C THR A 226 6.88 -16.05 -7.42
N GLU A 227 5.64 -15.71 -7.10
CA GLU A 227 4.45 -15.93 -7.89
C GLU A 227 3.91 -14.57 -8.35
N LEU A 228 3.65 -14.40 -9.65
CA LEU A 228 3.17 -13.13 -10.22
C LEU A 228 1.64 -13.18 -10.35
N PHE A 229 0.99 -12.08 -10.01
CA PHE A 229 -0.43 -11.85 -10.15
C PHE A 229 -0.69 -10.65 -11.07
N ARG A 230 -1.94 -10.43 -11.42
CA ARG A 230 -2.29 -9.31 -12.31
C ARG A 230 -1.86 -7.95 -11.76
N TRP A 231 -2.07 -7.71 -10.46
CA TRP A 231 -1.83 -6.44 -9.79
C TRP A 231 -0.88 -6.56 -8.58
N GLY A 232 -0.02 -7.54 -8.61
CA GLY A 232 0.90 -7.77 -7.50
C GLY A 232 1.74 -9.01 -7.67
N ASN A 233 2.41 -9.40 -6.60
CA ASN A 233 3.11 -10.67 -6.50
C ASN A 233 3.09 -11.21 -5.07
N LEU A 234 3.46 -12.46 -4.93
CA LEU A 234 3.71 -13.13 -3.67
C LEU A 234 5.11 -13.72 -3.69
N GLN A 235 5.89 -13.42 -2.68
CA GLN A 235 7.11 -14.13 -2.36
C GLN A 235 6.84 -15.05 -1.18
N VAL A 236 7.24 -16.31 -1.27
CA VAL A 236 7.04 -17.31 -0.22
C VAL A 236 8.38 -17.68 0.39
N GLY A 237 8.53 -17.35 1.67
CA GLY A 237 9.67 -17.73 2.48
C GLY A 237 9.50 -19.14 3.06
N VAL A 238 10.45 -20.01 2.76
CA VAL A 238 10.52 -21.37 3.31
C VAL A 238 11.60 -21.39 4.37
N GLY A 239 11.30 -21.93 5.55
CA GLY A 239 12.21 -21.99 6.66
C GLY A 239 13.32 -23.05 6.48
N SER A 240 14.53 -22.74 6.98
CA SER A 240 15.71 -23.62 6.87
C SER A 240 15.78 -24.73 7.93
N GLY A 241 15.00 -24.65 9.02
CA GLY A 241 14.88 -25.78 9.94
C GLY A 241 14.61 -25.54 11.42
N GLY A 242 14.70 -24.34 11.94
CA GLY A 242 14.51 -24.04 13.38
C GLY A 242 13.52 -22.93 13.68
N GLU A 243 13.01 -22.30 12.64
CA GLU A 243 12.18 -21.10 12.72
C GLU A 243 10.74 -21.41 13.13
N ASP A 244 10.07 -20.36 13.60
CA ASP A 244 8.63 -20.36 13.74
C ASP A 244 7.98 -20.34 12.36
N VAL A 245 7.15 -21.35 12.07
CA VAL A 245 6.51 -21.55 10.77
C VAL A 245 5.00 -21.68 10.93
N PHE A 246 4.25 -21.47 9.86
CA PHE A 246 2.81 -21.68 9.88
C PHE A 246 2.45 -23.14 10.09
N ASP A 247 1.39 -23.39 10.86
CA ASP A 247 0.68 -24.65 10.90
C ASP A 247 -0.51 -24.55 9.91
N LEU A 248 -0.29 -25.04 8.69
CA LEU A 248 -1.22 -24.82 7.58
C LEU A 248 -2.44 -25.74 7.69
N PRO A 249 -3.67 -25.20 7.67
CA PRO A 249 -4.88 -26.01 7.61
C PRO A 249 -5.02 -26.68 6.23
N ARG A 250 -5.84 -27.73 6.16
CA ARG A 250 -6.13 -28.44 4.89
C ARG A 250 -6.70 -27.53 3.80
N SER A 251 -7.30 -26.41 4.17
CA SER A 251 -7.82 -25.40 3.24
C SER A 251 -6.75 -24.51 2.64
N SER A 252 -5.51 -24.53 3.17
CA SER A 252 -4.40 -23.74 2.61
C SER A 252 -3.92 -24.33 1.28
N PRO A 253 -3.69 -23.53 0.24
CA PRO A 253 -3.09 -23.97 -1.03
C PRO A 253 -1.71 -24.61 -0.87
N ASP A 254 -0.99 -24.27 0.20
CA ASP A 254 0.35 -24.81 0.47
C ASP A 254 0.34 -26.02 1.44
N TYR A 255 -0.82 -26.54 1.81
CA TYR A 255 -0.93 -27.65 2.76
C TYR A 255 -0.17 -28.90 2.31
N ASP A 256 -0.29 -29.29 1.05
CA ASP A 256 0.39 -30.47 0.52
C ASP A 256 1.90 -30.28 0.44
N ARG A 257 2.37 -29.05 0.16
CA ARG A 257 3.78 -28.69 0.19
C ARG A 257 4.36 -28.82 1.60
N GLN A 258 3.61 -28.35 2.61
CA GLN A 258 4.02 -28.51 4.00
C GLN A 258 4.14 -29.98 4.41
N ARG A 259 3.18 -30.82 3.96
CA ARG A 259 3.25 -32.26 4.19
C ARG A 259 4.43 -32.93 3.48
N ALA A 260 4.86 -32.37 2.36
CA ALA A 260 6.08 -32.79 1.65
C ALA A 260 7.38 -32.26 2.29
N GLY A 261 7.29 -31.55 3.42
CA GLY A 261 8.44 -31.10 4.20
C GLY A 261 8.82 -29.64 4.03
N GLN A 262 8.15 -28.86 3.14
CA GLN A 262 8.39 -27.41 3.02
C GLN A 262 7.72 -26.67 4.18
N LYS A 263 8.52 -25.98 4.99
CA LYS A 263 8.06 -25.22 6.16
C LYS A 263 7.87 -23.76 5.77
N ILE A 264 6.65 -23.28 5.64
CA ILE A 264 6.36 -21.88 5.26
C ILE A 264 6.58 -20.97 6.47
N ALA A 265 7.58 -20.09 6.39
CA ALA A 265 7.94 -19.12 7.42
C ALA A 265 7.25 -17.77 7.22
N GLY A 266 6.95 -17.39 5.97
CA GLY A 266 6.29 -16.14 5.67
C GLY A 266 5.68 -16.08 4.27
N TYR A 267 4.66 -15.23 4.13
CA TYR A 267 4.09 -14.83 2.86
C TYR A 267 4.27 -13.33 2.70
N TYR A 268 4.97 -12.90 1.65
CA TYR A 268 5.31 -11.50 1.39
C TYR A 268 4.60 -11.04 0.13
N PHE A 269 3.43 -10.44 0.30
CA PHE A 269 2.65 -9.88 -0.80
C PHE A 269 3.06 -8.45 -1.08
N TRP A 270 3.18 -8.13 -2.34
CA TRP A 270 3.17 -6.76 -2.82
C TRP A 270 1.93 -6.52 -3.66
N LEU A 271 1.21 -5.46 -3.34
CA LEU A 271 0.03 -4.96 -4.04
C LEU A 271 0.38 -3.66 -4.74
N PHE A 272 0.10 -3.61 -6.04
CA PHE A 272 0.35 -2.42 -6.85
C PHE A 272 -0.41 -1.20 -6.30
N PRO A 273 0.22 -0.02 -6.17
CA PRO A 273 1.60 0.26 -6.55
C PRO A 273 2.60 0.15 -5.37
N ASN A 274 2.15 0.21 -4.10
CA ASN A 274 3.00 0.62 -2.99
C ASN A 274 2.63 0.00 -1.64
N THR A 275 1.82 -1.05 -1.60
CA THR A 275 1.39 -1.70 -0.36
C THR A 275 1.98 -3.11 -0.26
N MET A 276 2.60 -3.42 0.86
CA MET A 276 3.20 -4.72 1.14
C MET A 276 2.52 -5.33 2.36
N LEU A 277 2.13 -6.61 2.26
CA LEU A 277 1.49 -7.36 3.33
C LEU A 277 2.34 -8.58 3.64
N ASN A 278 3.04 -8.53 4.76
CA ASN A 278 3.95 -9.59 5.20
C ASN A 278 3.29 -10.39 6.31
N PHE A 279 2.94 -11.64 6.02
CA PHE A 279 2.25 -12.53 6.95
C PHE A 279 3.26 -13.46 7.64
N TYR A 280 3.15 -13.54 8.94
CA TYR A 280 3.94 -14.38 9.84
C TYR A 280 3.02 -15.15 10.78
N PRO A 281 3.51 -16.21 11.43
CA PRO A 281 2.69 -16.96 12.40
C PRO A 281 2.10 -16.10 13.52
N TRP A 282 2.75 -14.99 13.92
CA TRP A 282 2.28 -14.10 14.97
C TRP A 282 1.26 -13.04 14.49
N GLY A 283 1.23 -12.73 13.20
CA GLY A 283 0.44 -11.62 12.69
C GLY A 283 0.84 -11.19 11.28
N MET A 284 0.64 -9.92 10.98
CA MET A 284 1.12 -9.33 9.73
C MET A 284 1.79 -7.98 9.95
N SER A 285 2.83 -7.70 9.19
CA SER A 285 3.36 -6.36 8.98
C SER A 285 2.79 -5.79 7.69
N VAL A 286 2.10 -4.68 7.79
CA VAL A 286 1.59 -3.92 6.64
C VAL A 286 2.52 -2.77 6.38
N ASN A 287 3.22 -2.79 5.24
CA ASN A 287 4.18 -1.75 4.91
C ASN A 287 3.61 -0.90 3.77
N VAL A 288 3.50 0.39 3.99
CA VAL A 288 2.97 1.33 3.00
C VAL A 288 4.06 2.29 2.58
N VAL A 289 4.45 2.22 1.32
CA VAL A 289 5.51 3.04 0.72
C VAL A 289 4.88 4.32 0.17
N ARG A 290 5.03 5.43 0.90
CA ARG A 290 4.46 6.73 0.54
C ARG A 290 5.55 7.66 0.02
N PRO A 291 5.56 7.98 -1.28
CA PRO A 291 6.46 9.02 -1.78
C PRO A 291 6.10 10.37 -1.14
N LEU A 292 7.12 11.13 -0.75
CA LEU A 292 6.98 12.50 -0.25
C LEU A 292 7.58 13.51 -1.24
N ALA A 293 8.55 13.06 -2.02
CA ALA A 293 9.19 13.80 -3.10
C ALA A 293 9.88 12.79 -4.03
N VAL A 294 10.46 13.26 -5.12
CA VAL A 294 11.16 12.41 -6.09
C VAL A 294 12.25 11.52 -5.46
N ASP A 295 12.86 11.97 -4.37
CA ASP A 295 13.98 11.32 -3.68
C ASP A 295 13.76 11.20 -2.16
N ARG A 296 12.53 11.25 -1.72
CA ARG A 296 12.12 11.02 -0.32
C ARG A 296 10.86 10.20 -0.24
N THR A 297 10.92 9.19 0.61
CA THR A 297 9.83 8.24 0.82
C THR A 297 9.63 8.04 2.31
N ARG A 298 8.36 7.98 2.74
CA ARG A 298 7.98 7.46 4.05
C ARG A 298 7.52 6.02 3.88
N VAL A 299 8.09 5.12 4.66
CA VAL A 299 7.62 3.73 4.74
C VAL A 299 7.02 3.52 6.11
N SER A 300 5.72 3.26 6.15
CA SER A 300 5.00 2.98 7.40
C SER A 300 4.88 1.48 7.59
N PHE A 301 5.41 0.97 8.68
CA PHE A 301 5.25 -0.40 9.14
C PHE A 301 4.16 -0.44 10.21
N LEU A 302 3.06 -1.12 9.92
CA LEU A 302 1.93 -1.30 10.82
C LEU A 302 1.86 -2.77 11.25
N ALA A 303 2.13 -3.03 12.53
CA ALA A 303 2.11 -4.39 13.07
C ALA A 303 0.69 -4.75 13.53
N TYR A 304 0.09 -5.76 12.90
CA TYR A 304 -1.20 -6.33 13.28
C TYR A 304 -0.98 -7.72 13.89
N VAL A 305 -1.29 -7.88 15.16
CA VAL A 305 -0.99 -9.08 15.94
C VAL A 305 -2.25 -9.89 16.19
N TRP A 306 -2.22 -11.20 15.91
CA TRP A 306 -3.26 -12.15 16.30
C TRP A 306 -2.77 -13.21 17.28
N ASP A 307 -1.46 -13.51 17.34
CA ASP A 307 -0.86 -14.42 18.31
C ASP A 307 0.36 -13.79 19.01
N PRO A 308 0.14 -13.09 20.14
CA PRO A 308 1.22 -12.43 20.87
C PRO A 308 2.30 -13.40 21.40
N ALA A 309 1.96 -14.70 21.60
CA ALA A 309 2.91 -15.68 22.14
C ALA A 309 4.00 -16.06 21.12
N ARG A 310 3.79 -15.76 19.85
CA ARG A 310 4.71 -16.05 18.74
C ARG A 310 5.53 -14.84 18.29
N LEU A 311 5.34 -13.68 18.92
CA LEU A 311 6.13 -12.48 18.63
C LEU A 311 7.63 -12.71 18.89
N ASP A 312 8.45 -11.99 18.15
CA ASP A 312 9.93 -12.02 18.25
C ASP A 312 10.57 -13.39 17.94
N ARG A 313 9.90 -14.19 17.10
CA ARG A 313 10.38 -15.50 16.64
C ARG A 313 10.39 -15.58 15.10
N GLY A 314 11.34 -16.34 14.56
CA GLY A 314 11.44 -16.65 13.13
C GLY A 314 11.66 -15.43 12.25
N ALA A 315 11.31 -15.55 10.98
CA ALA A 315 11.51 -14.53 9.95
C ALA A 315 10.82 -13.18 10.24
N GLY A 316 9.82 -13.17 11.13
CA GLY A 316 9.16 -11.95 11.59
C GLY A 316 9.81 -11.28 12.80
N ALA A 317 10.91 -11.81 13.32
CA ALA A 317 11.69 -11.19 14.38
C ALA A 317 12.67 -10.16 13.82
N GLY A 318 12.98 -9.13 14.59
CA GLY A 318 14.03 -8.18 14.21
C GLY A 318 13.75 -7.33 12.98
N LEU A 319 12.49 -7.10 12.60
CA LEU A 319 12.09 -6.33 11.41
C LEU A 319 12.75 -4.94 11.35
N ASP A 320 12.95 -4.25 12.48
CA ASP A 320 13.63 -2.93 12.51
C ASP A 320 15.09 -3.01 12.01
N ARG A 321 15.79 -4.11 12.30
CA ARG A 321 17.14 -4.30 11.80
C ARG A 321 17.19 -4.56 10.31
N VAL A 322 16.34 -5.44 9.82
CA VAL A 322 16.22 -5.76 8.39
C VAL A 322 15.90 -4.49 7.61
N GLU A 323 14.93 -3.70 8.09
CA GLU A 323 14.54 -2.43 7.47
C GLU A 323 15.71 -1.44 7.35
N ARG A 324 16.51 -1.27 8.41
CA ARG A 324 17.68 -0.37 8.36
C ARG A 324 18.76 -0.83 7.40
N GLU A 325 18.91 -2.14 7.23
CA GLU A 325 19.83 -2.71 6.25
C GLU A 325 19.32 -2.40 4.82
N ASP A 326 18.01 -2.53 4.57
CA ASP A 326 17.36 -2.19 3.30
C ASP A 326 17.44 -0.68 3.00
N GLU A 327 17.13 0.20 3.97
CA GLU A 327 17.27 1.64 3.83
C GLU A 327 18.69 2.02 3.35
N ALA A 328 19.72 1.44 3.95
CA ALA A 328 21.10 1.74 3.62
C ALA A 328 21.44 1.38 2.16
N VAL A 329 20.94 0.23 1.68
CA VAL A 329 21.11 -0.20 0.29
C VAL A 329 20.33 0.70 -0.65
N VAL A 330 19.05 0.95 -0.39
CA VAL A 330 18.18 1.76 -1.24
C VAL A 330 18.67 3.21 -1.36
N GLU A 331 19.14 3.82 -0.25
CA GLU A 331 19.77 5.15 -0.28
C GLU A 331 21.11 5.15 -1.05
N SER A 332 21.84 4.04 -1.03
CA SER A 332 23.04 3.89 -1.85
C SER A 332 22.72 3.83 -3.34
N VAL A 333 21.67 3.06 -3.71
CA VAL A 333 21.18 2.98 -5.09
C VAL A 333 20.71 4.36 -5.55
N GLN A 334 19.98 5.12 -4.73
CA GLN A 334 19.55 6.49 -5.07
C GLN A 334 20.73 7.42 -5.41
N ARG A 335 21.87 7.27 -4.74
CA ARG A 335 23.08 8.00 -5.11
C ARG A 335 23.67 7.51 -6.42
N GLY A 336 23.67 6.19 -6.64
CA GLY A 336 24.21 5.53 -7.82
C GLY A 336 23.47 5.88 -9.12
N VAL A 337 22.13 5.91 -9.10
CA VAL A 337 21.31 6.21 -10.28
C VAL A 337 21.47 7.66 -10.77
N ARG A 338 22.04 8.54 -9.95
CA ARG A 338 22.41 9.92 -10.36
C ARG A 338 23.73 10.01 -11.10
N SER A 339 24.46 8.91 -11.23
CA SER A 339 25.74 8.88 -11.95
C SER A 339 25.51 9.09 -13.45
N ARG A 340 26.35 9.93 -14.07
CA ARG A 340 26.35 10.12 -15.54
C ARG A 340 26.76 8.85 -16.32
N LEU A 341 27.31 7.85 -15.64
CA LEU A 341 27.80 6.60 -16.24
C LEU A 341 26.81 5.46 -16.06
N TYR A 342 25.72 5.65 -15.31
CA TYR A 342 24.66 4.66 -15.13
C TYR A 342 23.39 5.11 -15.84
N HIS A 343 22.83 4.25 -16.67
CA HIS A 343 21.59 4.55 -17.40
C HIS A 343 20.50 3.52 -17.10
N ARG A 344 20.78 2.24 -17.25
CA ARG A 344 19.85 1.12 -17.00
C ARG A 344 20.65 -0.12 -16.65
N GLY A 345 20.05 -0.98 -15.81
CA GLY A 345 20.56 -2.30 -15.46
C GLY A 345 19.88 -3.41 -16.28
N ARG A 346 20.14 -4.66 -15.88
CA ARG A 346 19.51 -5.88 -16.39
C ARG A 346 18.91 -6.64 -15.21
N TYR A 347 17.88 -7.40 -15.46
CA TYR A 347 17.26 -8.27 -14.46
C TYR A 347 17.95 -9.62 -14.38
N SER A 348 17.93 -10.24 -13.20
CA SER A 348 18.13 -11.67 -13.03
C SER A 348 16.84 -12.40 -13.43
N PRO A 349 16.81 -13.20 -14.50
CA PRO A 349 15.58 -13.89 -14.92
C PRO A 349 15.06 -14.88 -13.87
N LYS A 350 15.94 -15.34 -12.98
CA LYS A 350 15.62 -16.32 -11.94
C LYS A 350 15.08 -15.65 -10.66
N ARG A 351 15.47 -14.39 -10.38
CA ARG A 351 15.24 -13.80 -9.05
C ARG A 351 14.46 -12.50 -9.06
N GLU A 352 14.43 -11.77 -10.17
CA GLU A 352 13.83 -10.43 -10.24
C GLU A 352 12.56 -10.36 -11.10
N GLN A 353 11.78 -11.46 -11.15
CA GLN A 353 10.51 -11.47 -11.88
C GLN A 353 9.51 -10.46 -11.27
N GLY A 354 9.55 -10.27 -9.95
CA GLY A 354 8.70 -9.30 -9.25
C GLY A 354 9.02 -7.86 -9.65
N VAL A 355 10.30 -7.50 -9.70
CA VAL A 355 10.78 -6.18 -10.16
C VAL A 355 10.41 -5.93 -11.62
N HIS A 356 10.65 -6.91 -12.49
CA HIS A 356 10.28 -6.83 -13.89
C HIS A 356 8.77 -6.61 -14.08
N HIS A 357 7.93 -7.34 -13.34
CA HIS A 357 6.49 -7.19 -13.37
C HIS A 357 6.04 -5.79 -12.91
N PHE A 358 6.61 -5.28 -11.82
CA PHE A 358 6.35 -3.93 -11.33
C PHE A 358 6.66 -2.87 -12.38
N HIS A 359 7.83 -2.93 -13.00
CA HIS A 359 8.24 -1.97 -14.03
C HIS A 359 7.32 -1.99 -15.26
N ARG A 360 6.82 -3.17 -15.65
CA ARG A 360 5.82 -3.31 -16.72
C ARG A 360 4.47 -2.74 -16.34
N LEU A 361 4.05 -2.86 -15.08
CA LEU A 361 2.83 -2.22 -14.60
C LEU A 361 2.95 -0.70 -14.63
N LEU A 362 4.10 -0.13 -14.22
CA LEU A 362 4.35 1.30 -14.32
C LEU A 362 4.31 1.79 -15.78
N GLU A 363 4.97 1.07 -16.69
CA GLU A 363 4.95 1.37 -18.13
C GLU A 363 3.51 1.42 -18.65
N ARG A 364 2.73 0.39 -18.37
CA ARG A 364 1.34 0.27 -18.80
C ARG A 364 0.50 1.45 -18.32
N PHE A 365 0.59 1.79 -17.04
CA PHE A 365 -0.20 2.89 -16.47
C PHE A 365 0.18 4.26 -17.06
N LEU A 366 1.45 4.46 -17.41
CA LEU A 366 1.90 5.69 -18.07
C LEU A 366 1.49 5.75 -19.54
N SER A 367 1.36 4.61 -20.21
CA SER A 367 0.95 4.54 -21.61
C SER A 367 -0.55 4.69 -21.79
N ASP A 368 -1.35 4.29 -20.79
CA ASP A 368 -2.82 4.33 -20.80
C ASP A 368 -3.38 5.67 -20.25
N GLY A 369 -2.55 6.56 -19.74
CA GLY A 369 -2.89 7.88 -19.19
C GLY A 369 -2.44 9.00 -20.09
#